data_6d67489db800db4d76a24512999240b6
#
_entry.id   6d67489db800db4d76a24512999240b6
#
_cell.length_a   1.000
_cell.length_b   1.000
_cell.length_c   1.000
_cell.angle_alpha   90.00
_cell.angle_beta   90.00
_cell.angle_gamma   90.00
#
_symmetry.space_group_name_H-M   'P 1'
#
loop_
_entity.id
_entity.type
_entity.pdbx_description
1 polymer ?
#
loop_
_entity_poly.entity_id
_entity_poly.type
_entity_poly.pdbx_seq_one_letter_code
_entity_poly.pdbx_strand_id
1 'polypeptide(L)'
;MSAVVESSVPESSERARAFAEEAALLARVQRGDVAAFDLVVRRYMRRAFAIAYRVLGHREDAEDLVQDAFLTALERIASFDLSRPFGPWFFRIVVNRGLNARKSRAIRRTEAMPLDTLEAAEPSPAGLYDRTEIRERFQAALGGLSQRQRLIVELADIDGMSGVEIAAMLGVSQGTVRWHLHMARHALRKALAPLRGERNDE
;
A
#
# COMPACT_ATOMS: atom_id res chain seq x y z
N MET A 1 -3.80 50.26 1.04
CA MET A 1 -4.10 49.00 1.71
C MET A 1 -4.88 48.13 0.69
N SER A 2 -4.16 47.37 -0.08
CA SER A 2 -4.75 46.41 -1.05
C SER A 2 -4.77 45.03 -0.41
N ALA A 3 -5.99 44.55 -0.15
CA ALA A 3 -6.21 43.20 0.32
C ALA A 3 -5.95 42.24 -0.84
N VAL A 4 -4.92 41.38 -0.71
CA VAL A 4 -4.70 40.23 -1.58
C VAL A 4 -5.76 39.20 -1.23
N VAL A 5 -6.74 39.06 -2.09
CA VAL A 5 -7.71 37.97 -2.03
C VAL A 5 -6.99 36.72 -2.55
N GLU A 6 -6.45 35.88 -1.65
CA GLU A 6 -6.03 34.53 -1.99
C GLU A 6 -7.27 33.72 -2.40
N SER A 7 -7.39 33.50 -3.70
CA SER A 7 -8.39 32.59 -4.28
C SER A 7 -8.07 31.16 -3.86
N SER A 8 -8.66 30.70 -2.76
CA SER A 8 -8.70 29.27 -2.44
C SER A 8 -9.60 28.57 -3.45
N VAL A 9 -9.00 27.96 -4.46
CA VAL A 9 -9.70 27.02 -5.37
C VAL A 9 -10.22 25.87 -4.50
N PRO A 10 -11.52 25.57 -4.51
CA PRO A 10 -12.05 24.49 -3.67
C PRO A 10 -11.38 23.16 -4.01
N GLU A 11 -10.95 22.39 -3.01
CA GLU A 11 -10.28 21.08 -3.15
C GLU A 11 -10.98 20.11 -4.14
N SER A 12 -12.29 20.23 -4.28
CA SER A 12 -13.08 19.47 -5.24
C SER A 12 -12.74 19.81 -6.69
N SER A 13 -12.43 21.08 -6.99
CA SER A 13 -12.06 21.55 -8.33
C SER A 13 -10.65 21.07 -8.71
N GLU A 14 -9.70 21.08 -7.77
CA GLU A 14 -8.34 20.58 -8.00
C GLU A 14 -8.33 19.07 -8.23
N ARG A 15 -9.12 18.32 -7.46
CA ARG A 15 -9.28 16.87 -7.64
C ARG A 15 -9.91 16.52 -8.99
N ALA A 16 -10.94 17.25 -9.39
CA ALA A 16 -11.59 17.06 -10.70
C ALA A 16 -10.62 17.35 -11.85
N ARG A 17 -9.82 18.40 -11.72
CA ARG A 17 -8.79 18.77 -12.72
C ARG A 17 -7.70 17.70 -12.80
N ALA A 18 -7.15 17.25 -11.66
CA ALA A 18 -6.13 16.21 -11.62
C ALA A 18 -6.64 14.89 -12.22
N PHE A 19 -7.91 14.54 -11.99
CA PHE A 19 -8.55 13.38 -12.59
C PHE A 19 -8.68 13.52 -14.11
N ALA A 20 -9.10 14.68 -14.62
CA ALA A 20 -9.22 14.93 -16.05
C ALA A 20 -7.86 14.90 -16.76
N GLU A 21 -6.81 15.45 -16.15
CA GLU A 21 -5.44 15.40 -16.65
C GLU A 21 -4.93 13.94 -16.71
N GLU A 22 -5.21 13.14 -15.69
CA GLU A 22 -4.86 11.72 -15.69
C GLU A 22 -5.61 10.94 -16.76
N ALA A 23 -6.90 11.14 -16.90
CA ALA A 23 -7.71 10.50 -17.94
C ALA A 23 -7.21 10.87 -19.37
N ALA A 24 -6.84 12.13 -19.59
CA ALA A 24 -6.26 12.56 -20.86
C ALA A 24 -4.90 11.90 -21.15
N LEU A 25 -4.05 11.74 -20.12
CA LEU A 25 -2.78 11.03 -20.22
C LEU A 25 -2.99 9.56 -20.58
N LEU A 26 -3.90 8.88 -19.90
CA LEU A 26 -4.23 7.46 -20.13
C LEU A 26 -4.87 7.24 -21.52
N ALA A 27 -5.69 8.19 -21.99
CA ALA A 27 -6.22 8.14 -23.36
C ALA A 27 -5.11 8.20 -24.43
N ARG A 28 -4.01 8.91 -24.16
CA ARG A 28 -2.83 8.90 -25.05
C ARG A 28 -2.16 7.52 -25.02
N VAL A 29 -1.99 6.94 -23.82
CA VAL A 29 -1.43 5.58 -23.70
C VAL A 29 -2.27 4.56 -24.46
N GLN A 30 -3.61 4.62 -24.35
CA GLN A 30 -4.51 3.74 -25.12
C GLN A 30 -4.35 3.86 -26.64
N ARG A 31 -3.89 5.02 -27.12
CA ARG A 31 -3.55 5.23 -28.55
C ARG A 31 -2.12 4.85 -28.93
N GLY A 32 -1.36 4.23 -28.01
CA GLY A 32 0.00 3.75 -28.25
C GLY A 32 1.11 4.76 -28.00
N ASP A 33 0.82 5.88 -27.29
CA ASP A 33 1.84 6.87 -26.95
C ASP A 33 2.73 6.36 -25.81
N VAL A 34 3.92 5.87 -26.15
CA VAL A 34 4.90 5.33 -25.20
C VAL A 34 5.39 6.40 -24.22
N ALA A 35 5.61 7.65 -24.69
CA ALA A 35 6.06 8.72 -23.82
C ALA A 35 5.00 9.08 -22.75
N ALA A 36 3.71 8.98 -23.09
CA ALA A 36 2.64 9.13 -22.13
C ALA A 36 2.66 8.00 -21.08
N PHE A 37 3.00 6.78 -21.47
CA PHE A 37 3.13 5.68 -20.52
C PHE A 37 4.29 5.87 -19.53
N ASP A 38 5.42 6.38 -19.97
CA ASP A 38 6.55 6.74 -19.09
C ASP A 38 6.14 7.73 -17.99
N LEU A 39 5.28 8.69 -18.31
CA LEU A 39 4.74 9.63 -17.32
C LEU A 39 3.84 8.93 -16.30
N VAL A 40 3.03 7.95 -16.71
CA VAL A 40 2.23 7.11 -15.82
C VAL A 40 3.14 6.29 -14.91
N VAL A 41 4.18 5.65 -15.46
CA VAL A 41 5.17 4.88 -14.70
C VAL A 41 5.80 5.75 -13.61
N ARG A 42 6.34 6.93 -13.97
CA ARG A 42 6.96 7.86 -13.02
C ARG A 42 6.02 8.28 -11.90
N ARG A 43 4.75 8.54 -12.21
CA ARG A 43 3.72 8.95 -11.23
C ARG A 43 3.42 7.85 -10.22
N TYR A 44 3.38 6.59 -10.66
CA TYR A 44 2.90 5.46 -9.83
C TYR A 44 4.00 4.58 -9.26
N MET A 45 5.23 4.64 -9.78
CA MET A 45 6.35 3.76 -9.42
C MET A 45 6.60 3.68 -7.92
N ARG A 46 6.77 4.82 -7.27
CA ARG A 46 7.12 4.87 -5.83
C ARG A 46 6.07 4.20 -4.97
N ARG A 47 4.79 4.47 -5.25
CA ARG A 47 3.67 3.91 -4.48
C ARG A 47 3.48 2.42 -4.78
N ALA A 48 3.62 2.01 -6.04
CA ALA A 48 3.58 0.61 -6.45
C ALA A 48 4.67 -0.21 -5.75
N PHE A 49 5.91 0.30 -5.74
CA PHE A 49 7.02 -0.34 -5.04
C PHE A 49 6.76 -0.47 -3.54
N ALA A 50 6.29 0.58 -2.87
CA ALA A 50 5.95 0.52 -1.45
C ALA A 50 4.90 -0.56 -1.15
N ILE A 51 3.84 -0.66 -1.97
CA ILE A 51 2.81 -1.70 -1.84
C ILE A 51 3.39 -3.10 -2.09
N ALA A 52 4.17 -3.27 -3.16
CA ALA A 52 4.80 -4.55 -3.50
C ALA A 52 5.74 -5.03 -2.39
N TYR A 53 6.58 -4.13 -1.87
CA TYR A 53 7.51 -4.42 -0.79
C TYR A 53 6.79 -4.86 0.51
N ARG A 54 5.68 -4.22 0.87
CA ARG A 54 4.85 -4.64 2.01
C ARG A 54 4.26 -6.05 1.84
N VAL A 55 3.89 -6.41 0.62
CA VAL A 55 3.32 -7.73 0.33
C VAL A 55 4.40 -8.81 0.34
N LEU A 56 5.58 -8.54 -0.23
CA LEU A 56 6.62 -9.54 -0.47
C LEU A 56 7.71 -9.58 0.60
N GLY A 57 8.04 -8.42 1.21
CA GLY A 57 9.09 -8.28 2.22
C GLY A 57 10.52 -8.24 1.66
N HIS A 58 10.73 -8.43 0.36
CA HIS A 58 12.03 -8.43 -0.30
C HIS A 58 12.09 -7.38 -1.40
N ARG A 59 13.20 -6.65 -1.46
CA ARG A 59 13.37 -5.50 -2.36
C ARG A 59 13.37 -5.92 -3.83
N GLU A 60 14.21 -6.87 -4.19
CA GLU A 60 14.35 -7.35 -5.55
C GLU A 60 13.05 -7.91 -6.11
N ASP A 61 12.36 -8.74 -5.31
CA ASP A 61 11.05 -9.25 -5.67
C ASP A 61 9.99 -8.16 -5.86
N ALA A 62 10.07 -7.09 -5.07
CA ALA A 62 9.15 -5.97 -5.18
C ALA A 62 9.44 -5.16 -6.45
N GLU A 63 10.71 -4.96 -6.82
CA GLU A 63 11.12 -4.31 -8.07
C GLU A 63 10.62 -5.10 -9.30
N ASP A 64 10.86 -6.41 -9.32
CA ASP A 64 10.40 -7.31 -10.40
C ASP A 64 8.87 -7.32 -10.51
N LEU A 65 8.18 -7.44 -9.35
CA LEU A 65 6.72 -7.42 -9.31
C LEU A 65 6.15 -6.13 -9.91
N VAL A 66 6.76 -4.99 -9.60
CA VAL A 66 6.28 -3.69 -10.09
C VAL A 66 6.50 -3.55 -11.59
N GLN A 67 7.64 -3.98 -12.10
CA GLN A 67 7.90 -4.01 -13.55
C GLN A 67 6.86 -4.88 -14.26
N ASP A 68 6.63 -6.09 -13.80
CA ASP A 68 5.61 -6.99 -14.31
C ASP A 68 4.20 -6.41 -14.23
N ALA A 69 3.89 -5.68 -13.15
CA ALA A 69 2.59 -5.05 -12.99
C ALA A 69 2.37 -3.92 -14.00
N PHE A 70 3.41 -3.12 -14.31
CA PHE A 70 3.33 -2.11 -15.35
C PHE A 70 3.18 -2.72 -16.75
N LEU A 71 3.90 -3.80 -17.07
CA LEU A 71 3.72 -4.52 -18.31
C LEU A 71 2.28 -5.05 -18.45
N THR A 72 1.76 -5.67 -17.39
CA THR A 72 0.37 -6.14 -17.36
C THR A 72 -0.64 -5.00 -17.48
N ALA A 73 -0.35 -3.84 -16.89
CA ALA A 73 -1.19 -2.66 -17.03
C ALA A 73 -1.19 -2.16 -18.47
N LEU A 74 -0.02 -2.10 -19.11
CA LEU A 74 0.11 -1.68 -20.53
C LEU A 74 -0.67 -2.64 -21.46
N GLU A 75 -0.53 -3.95 -21.28
CA GLU A 75 -1.27 -4.95 -22.07
C GLU A 75 -2.79 -4.79 -21.94
N ARG A 76 -3.27 -4.37 -20.78
CA ARG A 76 -4.70 -4.25 -20.48
C ARG A 76 -5.25 -2.83 -20.59
N ILE A 77 -4.41 -1.85 -20.91
CA ILE A 77 -4.79 -0.43 -20.90
C ILE A 77 -5.91 -0.12 -21.88
N ALA A 78 -5.96 -0.80 -23.01
CA ALA A 78 -7.00 -0.61 -24.02
C ALA A 78 -8.42 -0.89 -23.48
N SER A 79 -8.55 -1.78 -22.49
CA SER A 79 -9.82 -2.12 -21.83
C SER A 79 -10.10 -1.31 -20.57
N PHE A 80 -9.20 -0.42 -20.16
CA PHE A 80 -9.37 0.39 -18.97
C PHE A 80 -10.41 1.50 -19.18
N ASP A 81 -11.35 1.61 -18.27
CA ASP A 81 -12.40 2.63 -18.26
C ASP A 81 -11.85 3.96 -17.73
N LEU A 82 -11.66 4.95 -18.64
CA LEU A 82 -11.11 6.27 -18.32
C LEU A 82 -12.02 7.11 -17.38
N SER A 83 -13.27 6.70 -17.14
CA SER A 83 -14.15 7.32 -16.17
C SER A 83 -13.82 6.94 -14.71
N ARG A 84 -12.86 6.02 -14.51
CA ARG A 84 -12.44 5.52 -13.20
C ARG A 84 -11.01 5.97 -12.88
N PRO A 85 -10.66 6.18 -11.60
CA PRO A 85 -9.30 6.49 -11.20
C PRO A 85 -8.37 5.29 -11.49
N PHE A 86 -7.23 5.58 -12.11
CA PHE A 86 -6.25 4.56 -12.51
C PHE A 86 -5.57 3.88 -11.31
N GLY A 87 -5.24 4.65 -10.28
CA GLY A 87 -4.51 4.14 -9.12
C GLY A 87 -5.11 2.87 -8.50
N PRO A 88 -6.40 2.85 -8.09
CA PRO A 88 -7.03 1.66 -7.53
C PRO A 88 -7.02 0.45 -8.46
N TRP A 89 -7.21 0.65 -9.76
CA TRP A 89 -7.16 -0.41 -10.76
C TRP A 89 -5.74 -0.98 -10.91
N PHE A 90 -4.74 -0.12 -11.02
CA PHE A 90 -3.34 -0.52 -11.15
C PHE A 90 -2.80 -1.19 -9.89
N PHE A 91 -3.05 -0.61 -8.71
CA PHE A 91 -2.61 -1.20 -7.46
C PHE A 91 -3.28 -2.55 -7.16
N ARG A 92 -4.49 -2.78 -7.66
CA ARG A 92 -5.11 -4.11 -7.63
C ARG A 92 -4.30 -5.14 -8.41
N ILE A 93 -3.71 -4.78 -9.54
CA ILE A 93 -2.79 -5.66 -10.29
C ILE A 93 -1.57 -5.98 -9.42
N VAL A 94 -0.94 -4.96 -8.82
CA VAL A 94 0.23 -5.12 -7.95
C VAL A 94 -0.06 -6.05 -6.79
N VAL A 95 -1.13 -5.79 -6.03
CA VAL A 95 -1.50 -6.60 -4.84
C VAL A 95 -1.83 -8.04 -5.22
N ASN A 96 -2.63 -8.25 -6.25
CA ASN A 96 -3.02 -9.60 -6.65
C ASN A 96 -1.82 -10.44 -7.11
N ARG A 97 -0.91 -9.84 -7.89
CA ARG A 97 0.34 -10.52 -8.29
C ARG A 97 1.23 -10.83 -7.10
N GLY A 98 1.38 -9.87 -6.17
CA GLY A 98 2.17 -10.06 -4.95
C GLY A 98 1.62 -11.16 -4.04
N LEU A 99 0.32 -11.18 -3.80
CA LEU A 99 -0.33 -12.22 -3.00
C LEU A 99 -0.19 -13.62 -3.66
N ASN A 100 -0.31 -13.70 -4.98
CA ASN A 100 -0.13 -14.94 -5.72
C ASN A 100 1.33 -15.43 -5.66
N ALA A 101 2.31 -14.54 -5.87
CA ALA A 101 3.72 -14.86 -5.76
C ALA A 101 4.08 -15.39 -4.36
N ARG A 102 3.58 -14.73 -3.31
CA ARG A 102 3.78 -15.16 -1.92
C ARG A 102 3.14 -16.53 -1.64
N LYS A 103 1.90 -16.77 -2.13
CA LYS A 103 1.23 -18.06 -1.99
C LYS A 103 2.03 -19.16 -2.67
N SER A 104 2.53 -18.95 -3.89
CA SER A 104 3.34 -19.91 -4.62
C SER A 104 4.68 -20.23 -3.92
N ARG A 105 5.28 -19.22 -3.25
CA ARG A 105 6.47 -19.43 -2.41
C ARG A 105 6.17 -20.26 -1.17
N ALA A 106 5.06 -19.96 -0.48
CA ALA A 106 4.65 -20.70 0.70
C ALA A 106 4.44 -22.18 0.38
N ILE A 107 3.77 -22.50 -0.73
CA ILE A 107 3.58 -23.88 -1.20
C ILE A 107 4.92 -24.56 -1.48
N ARG A 108 5.81 -23.93 -2.24
CA ARG A 108 7.15 -24.48 -2.54
C ARG A 108 8.01 -24.70 -1.30
N ARG A 109 7.91 -23.81 -0.30
CA ARG A 109 8.61 -24.00 0.99
C ARG A 109 8.04 -25.16 1.79
N THR A 110 6.73 -25.39 1.75
CA THR A 110 6.08 -26.53 2.42
C THR A 110 6.45 -27.86 1.77
N GLU A 111 6.67 -27.87 0.45
CA GLU A 111 7.11 -29.05 -0.29
C GLU A 111 8.62 -29.33 -0.18
N ALA A 112 9.42 -28.32 0.16
CA ALA A 112 10.88 -28.37 0.08
C ALA A 112 11.62 -28.49 1.41
N MET A 113 10.99 -28.33 2.62
CA MET A 113 11.74 -28.41 3.88
C MET A 113 10.90 -28.56 5.17
N PRO A 114 11.49 -29.23 6.20
CA PRO A 114 11.05 -29.15 7.58
C PRO A 114 11.29 -27.72 8.13
N LEU A 115 10.37 -27.34 8.96
CA LEU A 115 10.29 -26.12 9.76
C LEU A 115 11.65 -25.59 10.22
N ASP A 116 12.11 -24.47 9.66
CA ASP A 116 13.05 -23.61 10.36
C ASP A 116 12.87 -22.11 9.98
N THR A 117 12.62 -21.36 11.03
CA THR A 117 12.86 -19.93 11.28
C THR A 117 12.57 -18.91 10.18
N LEU A 118 11.52 -18.14 10.45
CA LEU A 118 11.35 -16.76 9.97
C LEU A 118 12.54 -15.92 10.47
N GLU A 119 13.51 -15.67 9.64
CA GLU A 119 14.49 -14.61 9.88
C GLU A 119 13.77 -13.28 9.90
N ALA A 120 13.66 -12.71 11.10
CA ALA A 120 13.32 -11.32 11.29
C ALA A 120 14.44 -10.48 10.68
N ALA A 121 14.08 -9.47 9.89
CA ALA A 121 15.02 -8.47 9.37
C ALA A 121 15.86 -7.92 10.53
N GLU A 122 17.19 -7.94 10.38
CA GLU A 122 18.14 -7.47 11.38
C GLU A 122 17.86 -6.02 11.81
N PRO A 123 17.95 -5.70 13.11
CA PRO A 123 17.80 -4.35 13.59
C PRO A 123 19.06 -3.54 13.32
N SER A 124 18.91 -2.39 12.70
CA SER A 124 19.98 -1.37 12.61
C SER A 124 20.32 -0.83 14.02
N PRO A 125 21.60 -0.74 14.40
CA PRO A 125 21.99 -0.29 15.72
C PRO A 125 21.97 1.23 15.81
N ALA A 126 21.41 1.74 16.85
CA ALA A 126 21.71 2.93 17.61
C ALA A 126 20.49 3.78 18.00
N GLY A 127 20.31 3.89 19.29
CA GLY A 127 19.63 5.01 19.91
C GLY A 127 18.42 4.69 20.77
N LEU A 128 18.66 4.58 22.10
CA LEU A 128 17.70 4.63 23.20
C LEU A 128 16.82 3.38 23.40
N TYR A 129 17.06 2.70 24.51
CA TYR A 129 16.38 1.47 24.97
C TYR A 129 14.86 1.55 24.90
N ASP A 130 14.27 2.72 25.13
CA ASP A 130 12.82 2.96 25.08
C ASP A 130 12.23 2.82 23.65
N ARG A 131 12.95 3.23 22.61
CA ARG A 131 12.51 3.13 21.21
C ARG A 131 12.58 1.70 20.67
N THR A 132 13.51 0.90 21.15
CA THR A 132 13.69 -0.48 20.67
C THR A 132 12.56 -1.36 21.21
N GLU A 133 12.22 -1.24 22.49
CA GLU A 133 11.11 -1.99 23.11
C GLU A 133 9.76 -1.65 22.48
N ILE A 134 9.48 -0.36 22.25
CA ILE A 134 8.28 0.08 21.53
C ILE A 134 8.23 -0.52 20.14
N ARG A 135 9.35 -0.50 19.42
CA ARG A 135 9.45 -1.06 18.08
C ARG A 135 9.21 -2.57 18.06
N GLU A 136 9.83 -3.30 18.97
CA GLU A 136 9.68 -4.76 19.09
C GLU A 136 8.25 -5.15 19.45
N ARG A 137 7.63 -4.48 20.41
CA ARG A 137 6.22 -4.70 20.77
C ARG A 137 5.28 -4.36 19.62
N PHE A 138 5.56 -3.29 18.90
CA PHE A 138 4.79 -2.92 17.71
C PHE A 138 4.93 -3.96 16.60
N GLN A 139 6.15 -4.45 16.34
CA GLN A 139 6.39 -5.51 15.35
C GLN A 139 5.74 -6.83 15.76
N ALA A 140 5.81 -7.19 17.04
CA ALA A 140 5.11 -8.35 17.57
C ALA A 140 3.59 -8.24 17.44
N ALA A 141 3.04 -7.06 17.72
CA ALA A 141 1.61 -6.77 17.53
C ALA A 141 1.17 -6.87 16.07
N LEU A 142 1.97 -6.33 15.15
CA LEU A 142 1.76 -6.50 13.70
C LEU A 142 1.89 -7.97 13.29
N GLY A 143 2.81 -8.73 13.92
CA GLY A 143 2.99 -10.16 13.70
C GLY A 143 1.74 -10.98 14.01
N GLY A 144 0.97 -10.58 15.02
CA GLY A 144 -0.30 -11.21 15.40
C GLY A 144 -1.48 -10.92 14.46
N LEU A 145 -1.34 -9.96 13.53
CA LEU A 145 -2.37 -9.67 12.55
C LEU A 145 -2.28 -10.63 11.36
N SER A 146 -3.45 -11.00 10.81
CA SER A 146 -3.44 -11.65 9.50
C SER A 146 -2.79 -10.74 8.46
N GLN A 147 -2.18 -11.33 7.43
CA GLN A 147 -1.55 -10.57 6.34
C GLN A 147 -2.46 -9.50 5.74
N ARG A 148 -3.74 -9.84 5.58
CA ARG A 148 -4.74 -8.91 5.04
C ARG A 148 -5.02 -7.74 5.98
N GLN A 149 -5.11 -8.00 7.29
CA GLN A 149 -5.28 -6.97 8.31
C GLN A 149 -4.08 -6.03 8.35
N ARG A 150 -2.87 -6.59 8.34
CA ARG A 150 -1.62 -5.81 8.31
C ARG A 150 -1.57 -4.90 7.09
N LEU A 151 -1.77 -5.45 5.89
CA LEU A 151 -1.78 -4.67 4.65
C LEU A 151 -2.81 -3.53 4.69
N ILE A 152 -4.03 -3.80 5.17
CA ILE A 152 -5.10 -2.79 5.24
C ILE A 152 -4.73 -1.66 6.21
N VAL A 153 -4.16 -1.98 7.39
CA VAL A 153 -3.72 -0.96 8.36
C VAL A 153 -2.58 -0.12 7.78
N GLU A 154 -1.60 -0.75 7.16
CA GLU A 154 -0.47 -0.03 6.57
C GLU A 154 -0.92 0.91 5.45
N LEU A 155 -1.82 0.47 4.58
CA LEU A 155 -2.38 1.31 3.52
C LEU A 155 -3.23 2.48 4.07
N ALA A 156 -3.99 2.24 5.14
CA ALA A 156 -4.85 3.26 5.73
C ALA A 156 -4.07 4.24 6.62
N ASP A 157 -3.26 3.72 7.56
CA ASP A 157 -2.69 4.49 8.65
C ASP A 157 -1.29 5.03 8.30
N ILE A 158 -0.54 4.36 7.41
CA ILE A 158 0.78 4.82 6.97
C ILE A 158 0.69 5.56 5.63
N ASP A 159 -0.06 5.01 4.65
CA ASP A 159 -0.16 5.61 3.30
C ASP A 159 -1.31 6.62 3.18
N GLY A 160 -2.16 6.74 4.20
CA GLY A 160 -3.30 7.65 4.20
C GLY A 160 -4.36 7.32 3.15
N MET A 161 -4.44 6.05 2.69
CA MET A 161 -5.44 5.64 1.72
C MET A 161 -6.84 5.60 2.35
N SER A 162 -7.82 6.09 1.63
CA SER A 162 -9.22 5.98 2.05
C SER A 162 -9.71 4.53 2.01
N GLY A 163 -10.69 4.21 2.85
CA GLY A 163 -11.31 2.88 2.83
C GLY A 163 -11.97 2.54 1.49
N VAL A 164 -12.37 3.54 0.70
CA VAL A 164 -12.89 3.36 -0.67
C VAL A 164 -11.81 2.88 -1.62
N GLU A 165 -10.65 3.55 -1.60
CA GLU A 165 -9.49 3.19 -2.44
C GLU A 165 -8.97 1.78 -2.09
N ILE A 166 -8.85 1.48 -0.79
CA ILE A 166 -8.43 0.16 -0.32
C ILE A 166 -9.42 -0.92 -0.75
N ALA A 167 -10.74 -0.66 -0.63
CA ALA A 167 -11.78 -1.59 -1.05
C ALA A 167 -11.71 -1.89 -2.55
N ALA A 168 -11.56 -0.86 -3.38
CA ALA A 168 -11.41 -0.98 -4.82
C ALA A 168 -10.14 -1.75 -5.20
N MET A 169 -9.02 -1.45 -4.53
CA MET A 169 -7.73 -2.11 -4.75
C MET A 169 -7.74 -3.60 -4.36
N LEU A 170 -8.35 -3.94 -3.21
CA LEU A 170 -8.41 -5.33 -2.74
C LEU A 170 -9.57 -6.13 -3.34
N GLY A 171 -10.48 -5.48 -4.07
CA GLY A 171 -11.67 -6.11 -4.63
C GLY A 171 -12.67 -6.60 -3.57
N VAL A 172 -12.82 -5.85 -2.48
CA VAL A 172 -13.70 -6.15 -1.36
C VAL A 172 -14.67 -5.00 -1.08
N SER A 173 -15.66 -5.21 -0.22
CA SER A 173 -16.56 -4.14 0.21
C SER A 173 -15.89 -3.17 1.18
N GLN A 174 -16.34 -1.91 1.23
CA GLN A 174 -15.89 -0.95 2.24
C GLN A 174 -16.18 -1.42 3.67
N GLY A 175 -17.29 -2.15 3.86
CA GLY A 175 -17.63 -2.78 5.13
C GLY A 175 -16.56 -3.77 5.58
N THR A 176 -16.05 -4.59 4.65
CA THR A 176 -14.95 -5.52 4.90
C THR A 176 -13.67 -4.78 5.31
N VAL A 177 -13.33 -3.69 4.63
CA VAL A 177 -12.15 -2.87 4.99
C VAL A 177 -12.31 -2.28 6.39
N ARG A 178 -13.48 -1.68 6.69
CA ARG A 178 -13.76 -1.12 8.03
C ARG A 178 -13.66 -2.17 9.12
N TRP A 179 -14.19 -3.36 8.89
CA TRP A 179 -14.10 -4.46 9.84
C TRP A 179 -12.66 -4.88 10.10
N HIS A 180 -11.85 -5.07 9.04
CA HIS A 180 -10.42 -5.41 9.19
C HIS A 180 -9.64 -4.32 9.92
N LEU A 181 -9.88 -3.04 9.61
CA LEU A 181 -9.26 -1.91 10.31
C LEU A 181 -9.65 -1.89 11.79
N HIS A 182 -10.93 -2.10 12.10
CA HIS A 182 -11.40 -2.14 13.49
C HIS A 182 -10.70 -3.25 14.27
N MET A 183 -10.68 -4.47 13.75
CA MET A 183 -10.04 -5.62 14.38
C MET A 183 -8.54 -5.43 14.56
N ALA A 184 -7.87 -4.94 13.52
CA ALA A 184 -6.43 -4.69 13.57
C ALA A 184 -6.05 -3.60 14.58
N ARG A 185 -6.75 -2.46 14.55
CA ARG A 185 -6.53 -1.37 15.51
C ARG A 185 -6.87 -1.77 16.94
N HIS A 186 -7.87 -2.66 17.14
CA HIS A 186 -8.16 -3.23 18.47
C HIS A 186 -7.01 -4.11 18.97
N ALA A 187 -6.51 -5.01 18.13
CA ALA A 187 -5.37 -5.86 18.44
C ALA A 187 -4.10 -5.05 18.77
N LEU A 188 -3.80 -4.03 17.94
CA LEU A 188 -2.66 -3.13 18.17
C LEU A 188 -2.80 -2.33 19.46
N ARG A 189 -3.98 -1.79 19.76
CA ARG A 189 -4.23 -1.08 21.02
C ARG A 189 -4.04 -1.97 22.23
N LYS A 190 -4.51 -3.22 22.18
CA LYS A 190 -4.34 -4.19 23.26
C LYS A 190 -2.85 -4.52 23.47
N ALA A 191 -2.11 -4.75 22.42
CA ALA A 191 -0.68 -5.07 22.48
C ALA A 191 0.19 -3.91 22.97
N LEU A 192 -0.20 -2.66 22.66
CA LEU A 192 0.53 -1.45 23.04
C LEU A 192 0.01 -0.80 24.34
N ALA A 193 -1.05 -1.34 24.95
CA ALA A 193 -1.61 -0.81 26.21
C ALA A 193 -0.59 -0.72 27.34
N PRO A 194 0.31 -1.69 27.59
CA PRO A 194 1.32 -1.61 28.63
C PRO A 194 2.25 -0.40 28.49
N LEU A 195 2.59 0.02 27.27
CA LEU A 195 3.44 1.18 27.01
C LEU A 195 2.79 2.53 27.33
N ARG A 196 1.46 2.56 27.49
CA ARG A 196 0.72 3.77 27.89
C ARG A 196 0.66 3.96 29.40
N GLY A 197 0.68 2.86 30.18
CA GLY A 197 0.65 2.90 31.66
C GLY A 197 1.94 3.42 32.29
N GLU A 198 3.07 3.15 31.64
CA GLU A 198 4.39 3.54 32.17
C GLU A 198 4.72 5.04 32.01
N ARG A 199 3.90 5.82 31.28
CA ARG A 199 4.09 7.27 31.08
C ARG A 199 3.36 8.18 32.04
N ASN A 200 2.51 7.63 32.90
CA ASN A 200 1.71 8.43 33.85
C ASN A 200 2.25 8.44 35.30
N ASP A 201 3.39 7.79 35.55
CA ASP A 201 3.99 7.67 36.87
C ASP A 201 5.33 8.40 37.04
N GLU A 202 5.62 9.43 36.20
CA GLU A 202 6.74 10.38 36.41
C GLU A 202 6.26 11.81 36.58
#